data_221e4f1588c4226c6a15530dd31072de
#
_entry.id   221e4f1588c4226c6a15530dd31072de
#
_cell.length_a   1.000
_cell.length_b   1.000
_cell.length_c   1.000
_cell.angle_alpha   90.00
_cell.angle_beta   90.00
_cell.angle_gamma   90.00
#
_symmetry.space_group_name_H-M   'P 1'
#
loop_
_entity.id
_entity.type
_entity.pdbx_description
1 polymer ?
#
loop_
_entity_poly.entity_id
_entity_poly.type
_entity_poly.pdbx_seq_one_letter_code
_entity_poly.pdbx_strand_id
1 'polypeptide(L)'
;MLDLTVDYAKGRQQFGVAIGSFQAVKHPLADATVAMELAWPAVLRAAQSLVDRDPLADVHVSMAKALASDAAYQMSRVTLQAHGAMGYTVEYDLHLFAKRTWALAKDWGTASQHRARIAARLGIERTAP
;
A
#
# COMPACT_ATOMS: atom_id res chain seq x y z
N MET A 1 8.19 -4.80 4.69
CA MET A 1 7.32 -5.93 4.37
C MET A 1 7.76 -6.67 3.12
N LEU A 2 7.93 -6.00 2.00
CA LEU A 2 8.29 -6.66 0.73
C LEU A 2 9.58 -7.47 0.87
N ASP A 3 10.70 -6.87 1.28
CA ASP A 3 12.00 -7.53 1.39
C ASP A 3 11.94 -8.77 2.32
N LEU A 4 11.33 -8.61 3.50
CA LEU A 4 11.09 -9.73 4.42
C LEU A 4 10.33 -10.90 3.76
N THR A 5 9.36 -10.56 2.92
CA THR A 5 8.53 -11.57 2.24
C THR A 5 9.28 -12.23 1.09
N VAL A 6 10.07 -11.46 0.35
CA VAL A 6 10.92 -12.00 -0.73
C VAL A 6 11.95 -12.97 -0.15
N ASP A 7 12.61 -12.61 0.95
CA ASP A 7 13.59 -13.48 1.61
C ASP A 7 12.91 -14.74 2.18
N TYR A 8 11.76 -14.59 2.81
CA TYR A 8 10.97 -15.74 3.27
C TYR A 8 10.57 -16.65 2.11
N ALA A 9 10.09 -16.08 1.01
CA ALA A 9 9.64 -16.87 -0.15
C ALA A 9 10.79 -17.60 -0.87
N LYS A 10 12.01 -17.08 -0.83
CA LYS A 10 13.23 -17.75 -1.33
C LYS A 10 13.66 -18.92 -0.44
N GLY A 11 13.53 -18.78 0.88
CA GLY A 11 13.98 -19.77 1.85
C GLY A 11 12.95 -20.86 2.14
N ARG A 12 11.65 -20.52 2.16
CA ARG A 12 10.56 -21.44 2.51
C ARG A 12 10.30 -22.44 1.40
N GLN A 13 10.40 -23.72 1.71
CA GLN A 13 10.10 -24.79 0.76
C GLN A 13 8.73 -25.42 1.00
N GLN A 14 7.99 -25.69 -0.07
CA GLN A 14 6.77 -26.47 -0.11
C GLN A 14 6.72 -27.22 -1.45
N PHE A 15 6.16 -28.43 -1.45
CA PHE A 15 6.08 -29.28 -2.65
C PHE A 15 7.46 -29.51 -3.33
N GLY A 16 8.53 -29.56 -2.54
CA GLY A 16 9.89 -29.80 -3.02
C GLY A 16 10.63 -28.60 -3.63
N VAL A 17 10.00 -27.40 -3.66
CA VAL A 17 10.61 -26.18 -4.20
C VAL A 17 10.37 -24.97 -3.30
N ALA A 18 11.14 -23.90 -3.48
CA ALA A 18 10.91 -22.64 -2.79
C ALA A 18 9.53 -22.05 -3.20
N ILE A 19 8.76 -21.55 -2.21
CA ILE A 19 7.41 -21.02 -2.50
C ILE A 19 7.46 -19.81 -3.43
N GLY A 20 8.55 -19.05 -3.45
CA GLY A 20 8.78 -17.97 -4.40
C GLY A 20 8.90 -18.42 -5.86
N SER A 21 8.99 -19.72 -6.16
CA SER A 21 8.93 -20.23 -7.54
C SER A 21 7.51 -20.22 -8.11
N PHE A 22 6.47 -20.27 -7.25
CA PHE A 22 5.09 -20.30 -7.68
C PHE A 22 4.57 -18.96 -8.18
N GLN A 23 3.91 -18.92 -9.33
CA GLN A 23 3.30 -17.70 -9.85
C GLN A 23 2.24 -17.13 -8.92
N ALA A 24 1.49 -17.98 -8.23
CA ALA A 24 0.51 -17.56 -7.22
C ALA A 24 1.10 -16.74 -6.06
N VAL A 25 2.41 -16.82 -5.83
CA VAL A 25 3.14 -16.00 -4.85
C VAL A 25 3.77 -14.78 -5.54
N LYS A 26 4.38 -14.97 -6.72
CA LYS A 26 5.09 -13.90 -7.44
C LYS A 26 4.17 -12.78 -7.90
N HIS A 27 3.05 -13.11 -8.56
CA HIS A 27 2.18 -12.10 -9.18
C HIS A 27 1.56 -11.15 -8.15
N PRO A 28 0.95 -11.60 -7.05
CA PRO A 28 0.42 -10.67 -6.05
C PRO A 28 1.50 -9.77 -5.44
N LEU A 29 2.72 -10.28 -5.22
CA LEU A 29 3.84 -9.46 -4.72
C LEU A 29 4.28 -8.42 -5.74
N ALA A 30 4.34 -8.79 -7.03
CA ALA A 30 4.67 -7.86 -8.11
C ALA A 30 3.61 -6.76 -8.23
N ASP A 31 2.33 -7.10 -8.21
CA ASP A 31 1.22 -6.14 -8.27
C ASP A 31 1.25 -5.15 -7.09
N ALA A 32 1.50 -5.65 -5.88
CA ALA A 32 1.63 -4.80 -4.70
C ALA A 32 2.87 -3.89 -4.77
N THR A 33 3.97 -4.37 -5.37
CA THR A 33 5.17 -3.58 -5.60
C THR A 33 4.90 -2.46 -6.61
N VAL A 34 4.24 -2.76 -7.72
CA VAL A 34 3.84 -1.75 -8.72
C VAL A 34 2.96 -0.68 -8.09
N ALA A 35 1.97 -1.05 -7.27
CA ALA A 35 1.12 -0.09 -6.58
C ALA A 35 1.93 0.84 -5.66
N MET A 36 2.94 0.31 -4.96
CA MET A 36 3.84 1.07 -4.10
C MET A 36 4.71 2.05 -4.90
N GLU A 37 5.31 1.58 -5.99
CA GLU A 37 6.13 2.40 -6.89
C GLU A 37 5.33 3.54 -7.54
N LEU A 38 4.06 3.29 -7.90
CA LEU A 38 3.17 4.32 -8.44
C LEU A 38 2.68 5.33 -7.38
N ALA A 39 2.63 4.95 -6.11
CA ALA A 39 2.26 5.87 -5.03
C ALA A 39 3.38 6.88 -4.70
N TRP A 40 4.64 6.51 -4.90
CA TRP A 40 5.79 7.35 -4.55
C TRP A 40 5.83 8.70 -5.30
N PRO A 41 5.67 8.76 -6.65
CA PRO A 41 5.60 10.03 -7.36
C PRO A 41 4.48 10.95 -6.87
N ALA A 42 3.33 10.41 -6.46
CA ALA A 42 2.25 11.20 -5.89
C ALA A 42 2.64 11.85 -4.56
N VAL A 43 3.42 11.16 -3.72
CA VAL A 43 3.97 11.72 -2.46
C VAL A 43 4.94 12.85 -2.76
N LEU A 44 5.86 12.66 -3.73
CA LEU A 44 6.80 13.71 -4.15
C LEU A 44 6.06 14.92 -4.74
N ARG A 45 5.04 14.70 -5.57
CA ARG A 45 4.21 15.78 -6.12
C ARG A 45 3.50 16.56 -5.01
N ALA A 46 2.95 15.88 -4.01
CA ALA A 46 2.31 16.53 -2.88
C ALA A 46 3.31 17.40 -2.09
N ALA A 47 4.49 16.86 -1.80
CA ALA A 47 5.55 17.60 -1.11
C ALA A 47 5.97 18.85 -1.90
N GLN A 48 6.22 18.73 -3.21
CA GLN A 48 6.57 19.85 -4.08
C GLN A 48 5.47 20.90 -4.11
N SER A 49 4.20 20.48 -4.21
CA SER A 49 3.06 21.41 -4.24
C SER A 49 2.94 22.24 -2.97
N LEU A 50 3.30 21.68 -1.80
CA LEU A 50 3.33 22.44 -0.54
C LEU A 50 4.45 23.48 -0.54
N VAL A 51 5.63 23.13 -1.07
CA VAL A 51 6.77 24.07 -1.19
C VAL A 51 6.42 25.23 -2.13
N ASP A 52 5.83 24.92 -3.29
CA ASP A 52 5.47 25.88 -4.33
C ASP A 52 4.20 26.71 -3.98
N ARG A 53 3.52 26.37 -2.89
CA ARG A 53 2.21 26.96 -2.52
C ARG A 53 1.18 26.81 -3.66
N ASP A 54 1.19 25.65 -4.32
CA ASP A 54 0.29 25.33 -5.41
C ASP A 54 -1.18 25.46 -4.94
N PRO A 55 -2.08 26.13 -5.66
CA PRO A 55 -3.49 26.23 -5.32
C PRO A 55 -4.22 24.89 -5.18
N LEU A 56 -3.66 23.81 -5.74
CA LEU A 56 -4.16 22.44 -5.65
C LEU A 56 -3.35 21.55 -4.70
N ALA A 57 -2.51 22.12 -3.81
CA ALA A 57 -1.69 21.35 -2.88
C ALA A 57 -2.54 20.43 -1.99
N ASP A 58 -3.72 20.86 -1.56
CA ASP A 58 -4.69 20.07 -0.80
C ASP A 58 -5.20 18.83 -1.56
N VAL A 59 -5.41 18.97 -2.87
CA VAL A 59 -5.77 17.86 -3.77
C VAL A 59 -4.61 16.89 -3.89
N HIS A 60 -3.39 17.38 -4.15
CA HIS A 60 -2.21 16.54 -4.30
C HIS A 60 -1.87 15.77 -3.02
N VAL A 61 -2.00 16.40 -1.86
CA VAL A 61 -1.85 15.73 -0.54
C VAL A 61 -2.90 14.64 -0.37
N SER A 62 -4.15 14.92 -0.72
CA SER A 62 -5.23 13.93 -0.64
C SER A 62 -5.02 12.76 -1.61
N MET A 63 -4.52 13.02 -2.83
CA MET A 63 -4.15 11.98 -3.79
C MET A 63 -3.02 11.10 -3.26
N ALA A 64 -1.94 11.71 -2.76
CA ALA A 64 -0.81 11.00 -2.18
C ALA A 64 -1.24 10.09 -1.02
N LYS A 65 -2.06 10.63 -0.10
CA LYS A 65 -2.56 9.88 1.04
C LYS A 65 -3.43 8.69 0.62
N ALA A 66 -4.34 8.89 -0.33
CA ALA A 66 -5.20 7.82 -0.82
C ALA A 66 -4.38 6.69 -1.48
N LEU A 67 -3.48 7.03 -2.40
CA LEU A 67 -2.65 6.07 -3.12
C LEU A 67 -1.70 5.32 -2.19
N ALA A 68 -0.98 6.04 -1.32
CA ALA A 68 -0.05 5.41 -0.39
C ALA A 68 -0.75 4.49 0.62
N SER A 69 -1.94 4.87 1.11
CA SER A 69 -2.72 4.04 2.03
C SER A 69 -3.20 2.75 1.36
N ASP A 70 -3.70 2.82 0.13
CA ASP A 70 -4.17 1.65 -0.60
C ASP A 70 -3.02 0.71 -0.96
N ALA A 71 -1.91 1.25 -1.47
CA ALA A 71 -0.73 0.46 -1.82
C ALA A 71 -0.15 -0.26 -0.59
N ALA A 72 -0.01 0.45 0.54
CA ALA A 72 0.49 -0.12 1.78
C ALA A 72 -0.47 -1.18 2.35
N TYR A 73 -1.79 -0.97 2.26
CA TYR A 73 -2.78 -1.95 2.70
C TYR A 73 -2.75 -3.20 1.81
N GLN A 74 -2.67 -3.04 0.49
CA GLN A 74 -2.50 -4.16 -0.45
C GLN A 74 -1.23 -4.95 -0.12
N MET A 75 -0.08 -4.27 0.05
CA MET A 75 1.18 -4.90 0.42
C MET A 75 1.05 -5.70 1.72
N SER A 76 0.40 -5.15 2.75
CA SER A 76 0.22 -5.85 4.03
C SER A 76 -0.58 -7.15 3.87
N ARG A 77 -1.62 -7.16 3.05
CA ARG A 77 -2.43 -8.37 2.79
C ARG A 77 -1.65 -9.43 2.02
N VAL A 78 -0.96 -9.01 0.98
CA VAL A 78 -0.20 -9.94 0.11
C VAL A 78 0.97 -10.57 0.88
N THR A 79 1.67 -9.78 1.68
CA THR A 79 2.80 -10.27 2.48
C THR A 79 2.34 -11.22 3.58
N LEU A 80 1.24 -10.91 4.29
CA LEU A 80 0.65 -11.84 5.27
C LEU A 80 0.19 -13.15 4.62
N GLN A 81 -0.45 -13.07 3.45
CA GLN A 81 -0.87 -14.25 2.70
C GLN A 81 0.33 -15.13 2.30
N ALA A 82 1.42 -14.53 1.82
CA ALA A 82 2.61 -15.26 1.42
C ALA A 82 3.31 -15.98 2.59
N HIS A 83 3.25 -15.42 3.79
CA HIS A 83 3.79 -16.05 5.01
C HIS A 83 2.85 -17.11 5.61
N GLY A 84 1.55 -17.07 5.29
CA GLY A 84 0.55 -17.93 5.90
C GLY A 84 0.50 -17.74 7.42
N ALA A 85 0.42 -18.85 8.17
CA ALA A 85 0.33 -18.80 9.64
C ALA A 85 1.49 -18.05 10.30
N MET A 86 2.70 -18.15 9.73
CA MET A 86 3.90 -17.49 10.26
C MET A 86 3.78 -15.95 10.26
N GLY A 87 3.04 -15.36 9.32
CA GLY A 87 2.84 -13.91 9.26
C GLY A 87 2.01 -13.33 10.41
N TYR A 88 1.33 -14.19 11.17
CA TYR A 88 0.50 -13.80 12.33
C TYR A 88 1.18 -14.07 13.66
N THR A 89 2.34 -14.70 13.67
CA THR A 89 3.06 -15.03 14.90
C THR A 89 3.91 -13.84 15.37
N VAL A 90 4.23 -13.84 16.67
CA VAL A 90 5.06 -12.78 17.27
C VAL A 90 6.56 -13.00 17.04
N GLU A 91 6.93 -14.19 16.61
CA GLU A 91 8.32 -14.57 16.30
C GLU A 91 8.81 -13.95 14.98
N TYR A 92 7.90 -13.43 14.16
CA TYR A 92 8.23 -12.85 12.86
C TYR A 92 7.74 -11.39 12.78
N ASP A 93 8.65 -10.45 12.56
CA ASP A 93 8.41 -9.00 12.66
C ASP A 93 7.38 -8.44 11.66
N LEU A 94 6.88 -9.25 10.73
CA LEU A 94 5.92 -8.81 9.71
C LEU A 94 4.66 -8.18 10.34
N HIS A 95 4.19 -8.73 11.47
CA HIS A 95 3.01 -8.23 12.16
C HIS A 95 3.16 -6.79 12.67
N LEU A 96 4.38 -6.35 13.02
CA LEU A 96 4.68 -4.99 13.46
C LEU A 96 4.42 -4.00 12.31
N PHE A 97 4.95 -4.32 11.13
CA PHE A 97 4.76 -3.50 9.93
C PHE A 97 3.30 -3.50 9.46
N ALA A 98 2.61 -4.63 9.49
CA ALA A 98 1.20 -4.74 9.11
C ALA A 98 0.31 -3.90 10.04
N LYS A 99 0.48 -4.02 11.36
CA LYS A 99 -0.26 -3.21 12.35
C LYS A 99 -0.02 -1.72 12.18
N ARG A 100 1.24 -1.31 11.96
CA ARG A 100 1.58 0.09 11.70
C ARG A 100 0.93 0.60 10.41
N THR A 101 0.94 -0.19 9.35
CA THR A 101 0.28 0.12 8.09
C THR A 101 -1.23 0.36 8.29
N TRP A 102 -1.90 -0.51 9.04
CA TRP A 102 -3.35 -0.39 9.28
C TRP A 102 -3.70 0.82 10.13
N ALA A 103 -2.87 1.16 11.12
CA ALA A 103 -3.03 2.39 11.90
C ALA A 103 -2.87 3.62 10.99
N LEU A 104 -1.75 3.72 10.28
CA LEU A 104 -1.46 4.84 9.39
C LEU A 104 -2.50 5.01 8.28
N ALA A 105 -3.11 3.92 7.78
CA ALA A 105 -4.14 3.99 6.74
C ALA A 105 -5.42 4.72 7.22
N LYS A 106 -5.65 4.80 8.54
CA LYS A 106 -6.78 5.50 9.16
C LYS A 106 -6.43 6.90 9.66
N ASP A 107 -5.16 7.15 10.00
CA ASP A 107 -4.71 8.43 10.51
C ASP A 107 -4.93 9.54 9.47
N TRP A 108 -5.39 10.70 9.94
CA TRP A 108 -5.71 11.90 9.12
C TRP A 108 -6.74 11.67 8.01
N GLY A 109 -7.49 10.60 8.10
CA GLY A 109 -8.55 10.22 7.17
C GLY A 109 -8.19 9.03 6.27
N THR A 110 -9.23 8.29 5.92
CA THR A 110 -9.12 7.11 5.07
C THR A 110 -8.95 7.48 3.59
N ALA A 111 -8.50 6.53 2.78
CA ALA A 111 -8.41 6.71 1.32
C ALA A 111 -9.75 7.15 0.69
N SER A 112 -10.87 6.60 1.17
CA SER A 112 -12.21 6.98 0.71
C SER A 112 -12.55 8.44 1.04
N GLN A 113 -12.25 8.90 2.26
CA GLN A 113 -12.46 10.29 2.66
C GLN A 113 -11.59 11.26 1.84
N HIS A 114 -10.35 10.89 1.55
CA HIS A 114 -9.48 11.69 0.69
C HIS A 114 -9.98 11.74 -0.76
N ARG A 115 -10.49 10.64 -1.32
CA ARG A 115 -11.15 10.65 -2.64
C ARG A 115 -12.38 11.56 -2.67
N ALA A 116 -13.19 11.55 -1.61
CA ALA A 116 -14.33 12.47 -1.50
C ALA A 116 -13.89 13.93 -1.45
N ARG A 117 -12.80 14.26 -0.73
CA ARG A 117 -12.21 15.61 -0.72
C ARG A 117 -11.74 16.06 -2.11
N ILE A 118 -11.06 15.16 -2.84
CA ILE A 118 -10.60 15.41 -4.21
C ILE A 118 -11.81 15.72 -5.11
N ALA A 119 -12.84 14.87 -5.08
CA ALA A 119 -14.04 15.05 -5.89
C ALA A 119 -14.73 16.40 -5.60
N ALA A 120 -14.94 16.72 -4.33
CA ALA A 120 -15.54 17.99 -3.92
C ALA A 120 -14.69 19.19 -4.37
N ARG A 121 -13.38 19.14 -4.23
CA ARG A 121 -12.48 20.25 -4.59
C ARG A 121 -12.39 20.50 -6.09
N LEU A 122 -12.52 19.42 -6.90
CA LEU A 122 -12.48 19.48 -8.36
C LEU A 122 -13.88 19.64 -8.99
N GLY A 123 -14.96 19.71 -8.20
CA GLY A 123 -16.33 19.82 -8.72
C GLY A 123 -16.79 18.55 -9.46
N ILE A 124 -16.24 17.38 -9.13
CA ILE A 124 -16.64 16.11 -9.72
C ILE A 124 -17.89 15.62 -8.97
N GLU A 125 -19.04 15.86 -9.56
CA GLU A 125 -20.30 15.34 -9.04
C GLU A 125 -20.40 13.83 -9.30
N ARG A 126 -20.82 13.06 -8.28
CA ARG A 126 -21.28 11.69 -8.53
C ARG A 126 -22.60 11.78 -9.31
N THR A 127 -22.56 11.52 -10.61
CA THR A 127 -23.77 11.11 -11.30
C THR A 127 -24.29 9.86 -10.61
N ALA A 128 -25.38 9.99 -9.84
CA ALA A 128 -26.06 8.83 -9.29
C ALA A 128 -26.53 7.92 -10.45
N PRO A 129 -26.40 6.59 -10.32
CA PRO A 129 -26.95 5.66 -11.31
C PRO A 129 -28.45 5.75 -11.39
#